data_267c89f559b52d8dce9e02ced8f8b764
#
_entry.id   267c89f559b52d8dce9e02ced8f8b764
#
_cell.length_a   1.000
_cell.length_b   1.000
_cell.length_c   1.000
_cell.angle_alpha   90.00
_cell.angle_beta   90.00
_cell.angle_gamma   90.00
#
_symmetry.space_group_name_H-M   'P 1'
#
loop_
_entity.id
_entity.type
_entity.pdbx_description
1 polymer ?
#
loop_
_entity_poly.entity_id
_entity_poly.type
_entity_poly.pdbx_seq_one_letter_code
_entity_poly.pdbx_strand_id
1 'polypeptide(L)'
;IGKAVQQFDRLFEWITEGYRHLIRWGLKWRKSVLLIALLSFLGSFALFPQVGVEFIPATDNGNFTISVETPAGSSKEYTAEKMRQAETIIRAFPVVETTYSTVAGGLQASGQNTGSMTVTLVDKEDRDVTPVEFMPEVRRALDAVPGATFQVTAASGLGGSSAPVSITLYGDSFIVLKRLGDQLMRELGKIDGLIDIKSSLDDAQAVVGININRDLADSLGVSIAQIASTMAPLISG
;
A
#
# COMPACT_ATOMS: atom_id res chain seq x y z
N ILE A 1 -10.39 37.09 46.34
CA ILE A 1 -9.05 37.06 45.75
C ILE A 1 -8.03 36.47 46.72
N GLY A 2 -8.08 36.81 48.03
CA GLY A 2 -7.10 36.35 49.05
C GLY A 2 -7.03 34.84 49.29
N LYS A 3 -8.15 34.08 49.25
CA LYS A 3 -8.16 32.63 49.48
C LYS A 3 -7.54 31.83 48.34
N ALA A 4 -7.72 32.23 47.10
CA ALA A 4 -7.12 31.58 45.92
C ALA A 4 -5.61 31.79 45.89
N VAL A 5 -5.12 32.95 46.25
CA VAL A 5 -3.68 33.25 46.37
C VAL A 5 -3.04 32.40 47.46
N GLN A 6 -3.67 32.29 48.65
CA GLN A 6 -3.16 31.46 49.74
C GLN A 6 -3.11 29.96 49.39
N GLN A 7 -4.06 29.45 48.58
CA GLN A 7 -4.02 28.06 48.11
C GLN A 7 -2.91 27.83 47.08
N PHE A 8 -2.69 28.82 46.21
CA PHE A 8 -1.59 28.80 45.26
C PHE A 8 -0.23 28.82 45.96
N ASP A 9 -0.06 29.69 46.97
CA ASP A 9 1.18 29.78 47.75
C ASP A 9 1.49 28.46 48.47
N ARG A 10 0.49 27.82 49.08
CA ARG A 10 0.68 26.51 49.74
C ARG A 10 1.06 25.41 48.77
N LEU A 11 0.43 25.39 47.59
CA LEU A 11 0.77 24.42 46.54
C LEU A 11 2.21 24.64 46.05
N PHE A 12 2.59 25.88 45.86
CA PHE A 12 3.93 26.28 45.45
C PHE A 12 5.00 25.94 46.51
N GLU A 13 4.72 26.20 47.78
CA GLU A 13 5.60 25.81 48.89
C GLU A 13 5.78 24.29 48.94
N TRP A 14 4.69 23.52 48.83
CA TRP A 14 4.75 22.05 48.82
C TRP A 14 5.59 21.52 47.66
N ILE A 15 5.42 22.05 46.47
CA ILE A 15 6.23 21.70 45.29
C ILE A 15 7.70 22.05 45.51
N THR A 16 7.97 23.23 46.08
CA THR A 16 9.32 23.71 46.35
C THR A 16 10.04 22.85 47.39
N GLU A 17 9.33 22.42 48.45
CA GLU A 17 9.90 21.52 49.46
C GLU A 17 10.17 20.13 48.89
N GLY A 18 9.25 19.59 48.08
CA GLY A 18 9.45 18.34 47.36
C GLY A 18 10.68 18.38 46.43
N TYR A 19 10.82 19.46 45.66
CA TYR A 19 11.98 19.69 44.80
C TYR A 19 13.30 19.80 45.60
N ARG A 20 13.31 20.54 46.72
CA ARG A 20 14.48 20.63 47.59
C ARG A 20 14.88 19.27 48.17
N HIS A 21 13.91 18.44 48.52
CA HIS A 21 14.16 17.10 49.04
C HIS A 21 14.77 16.19 47.96
N LEU A 22 14.21 16.23 46.76
CA LEU A 22 14.70 15.47 45.62
C LEU A 22 16.14 15.84 45.25
N ILE A 23 16.45 17.14 45.22
CA ILE A 23 17.82 17.60 44.91
C ILE A 23 18.80 17.20 46.01
N ARG A 24 18.44 17.36 47.30
CA ARG A 24 19.31 16.92 48.40
C ARG A 24 19.55 15.41 48.34
N TRP A 25 18.55 14.63 48.06
CA TRP A 25 18.68 13.18 47.87
C TRP A 25 19.59 12.84 46.69
N GLY A 26 19.39 13.46 45.55
CA GLY A 26 20.21 13.24 44.36
C GLY A 26 21.68 13.61 44.54
N LEU A 27 21.96 14.74 45.22
CA LEU A 27 23.33 15.16 45.53
C LEU A 27 24.00 14.26 46.58
N LYS A 28 23.24 13.79 47.57
CA LYS A 28 23.74 12.88 48.62
C LYS A 28 24.06 11.52 48.03
N TRP A 29 23.22 11.01 47.13
CA TRP A 29 23.32 9.67 46.53
C TRP A 29 23.74 9.73 45.05
N ARG A 30 24.68 10.63 44.74
CA ARG A 30 25.14 10.86 43.36
C ARG A 30 25.50 9.59 42.58
N LYS A 31 26.10 8.58 43.24
CA LYS A 31 26.46 7.29 42.62
C LYS A 31 25.21 6.47 42.27
N SER A 32 24.19 6.49 43.10
CA SER A 32 22.92 5.79 42.84
C SER A 32 22.15 6.44 41.71
N VAL A 33 22.17 7.78 41.64
CA VAL A 33 21.54 8.52 40.51
C VAL A 33 22.23 8.17 39.18
N LEU A 34 23.57 8.12 39.18
CA LEU A 34 24.33 7.71 37.99
C LEU A 34 24.06 6.25 37.63
N LEU A 35 23.94 5.37 38.62
CA LEU A 35 23.59 3.97 38.38
C LEU A 35 22.18 3.81 37.78
N ILE A 36 21.20 4.52 38.32
CA ILE A 36 19.83 4.51 37.79
C ILE A 36 19.80 5.05 36.36
N ALA A 37 20.50 6.15 36.09
CA ALA A 37 20.60 6.71 34.73
C ALA A 37 21.25 5.73 33.79
N LEU A 38 22.33 5.05 34.20
CA LEU A 38 23.00 4.01 33.36
C LEU A 38 22.09 2.82 33.13
N LEU A 39 21.40 2.32 34.14
CA LEU A 39 20.46 1.21 34.01
C LEU A 39 19.27 1.58 33.14
N SER A 40 18.73 2.80 33.25
CA SER A 40 17.67 3.30 32.38
C SER A 40 18.13 3.40 30.94
N PHE A 41 19.34 3.89 30.71
CA PHE A 41 19.94 3.96 29.37
C PHE A 41 20.13 2.59 28.75
N LEU A 42 20.73 1.63 29.48
CA LEU A 42 20.89 0.25 29.02
C LEU A 42 19.53 -0.46 28.80
N GLY A 43 18.58 -0.22 29.70
CA GLY A 43 17.21 -0.74 29.55
C GLY A 43 16.50 -0.21 28.29
N SER A 44 16.76 1.03 27.92
CA SER A 44 16.25 1.62 26.68
C SER A 44 16.76 0.86 25.45
N PHE A 45 18.02 0.44 25.44
CA PHE A 45 18.54 -0.38 24.33
C PHE A 45 17.89 -1.77 24.26
N ALA A 46 17.53 -2.36 25.38
CA ALA A 46 16.84 -3.65 25.40
C ALA A 46 15.41 -3.57 24.82
N LEU A 47 14.78 -2.41 24.89
CA LEU A 47 13.46 -2.15 24.33
C LEU A 47 13.51 -1.78 22.85
N PHE A 48 14.66 -1.33 22.33
CA PHE A 48 14.81 -0.88 20.94
C PHE A 48 14.34 -1.92 19.89
N PRO A 49 14.67 -3.24 20.01
CA PRO A 49 14.20 -4.24 19.05
C PRO A 49 12.69 -4.49 19.07
N GLN A 50 12.00 -4.08 20.14
CA GLN A 50 10.55 -4.24 20.27
C GLN A 50 9.76 -3.08 19.68
N VAL A 51 10.44 -1.97 19.39
CA VAL A 51 9.83 -0.80 18.75
C VAL A 51 9.94 -0.99 17.23
N GLY A 52 8.82 -1.20 16.57
CA GLY A 52 8.77 -1.23 15.10
C GLY A 52 9.29 0.09 14.54
N VAL A 53 10.17 0.01 13.54
CA VAL A 53 10.69 1.19 12.85
C VAL A 53 9.90 1.35 11.56
N GLU A 54 9.05 2.34 11.48
CA GLU A 54 8.37 2.75 10.26
C GLU A 54 8.97 4.08 9.79
N PHE A 55 9.47 4.11 8.55
CA PHE A 55 10.04 5.33 7.96
C PHE A 55 8.94 6.37 7.68
N ILE A 56 7.78 5.90 7.25
CA ILE A 56 6.58 6.72 7.05
C ILE A 56 5.42 5.97 7.72
N PRO A 57 4.93 6.45 8.86
CA PRO A 57 3.79 5.82 9.51
C PRO A 57 2.56 5.91 8.59
N ALA A 58 1.79 4.85 8.55
CA ALA A 58 0.51 4.83 7.84
C ALA A 58 -0.40 5.90 8.45
N THR A 59 -0.60 7.00 7.73
CA THR A 59 -1.53 8.05 8.15
C THR A 59 -2.95 7.59 7.83
N ASP A 60 -3.84 7.68 8.82
CA ASP A 60 -5.25 7.42 8.59
C ASP A 60 -5.88 8.57 7.79
N ASN A 61 -5.86 8.44 6.47
CA ASN A 61 -6.45 9.38 5.53
C ASN A 61 -7.92 9.05 5.20
N GLY A 62 -8.52 8.06 5.87
CA GLY A 62 -9.88 7.64 5.62
C GLY A 62 -10.10 6.93 4.29
N ASN A 63 -9.05 6.63 3.51
CA ASN A 63 -9.18 6.01 2.21
C ASN A 63 -8.18 4.86 1.97
N PHE A 64 -8.55 3.98 1.06
CA PHE A 64 -7.69 2.92 0.53
C PHE A 64 -8.03 2.65 -0.93
N THR A 65 -7.15 1.95 -1.63
CA THR A 65 -7.31 1.65 -3.05
C THR A 65 -7.43 0.15 -3.26
N ILE A 66 -8.38 -0.25 -4.10
CA ILE A 66 -8.56 -1.60 -4.60
C ILE A 66 -8.16 -1.61 -6.05
N SER A 67 -7.10 -2.34 -6.41
CA SER A 67 -6.73 -2.61 -7.79
C SER A 67 -7.40 -3.91 -8.24
N VAL A 68 -7.98 -3.89 -9.42
CA VAL A 68 -8.66 -5.04 -10.03
C VAL A 68 -7.87 -5.45 -11.27
N GLU A 69 -7.62 -6.73 -11.39
CA GLU A 69 -6.99 -7.32 -12.56
C GLU A 69 -7.79 -8.54 -13.02
N THR A 70 -8.20 -8.51 -14.28
CA THR A 70 -8.87 -9.61 -14.94
C THR A 70 -7.89 -10.37 -15.86
N PRO A 71 -8.19 -11.61 -16.27
CA PRO A 71 -7.29 -12.38 -17.14
C PRO A 71 -6.82 -11.59 -18.36
N ALA A 72 -5.58 -11.80 -18.77
CA ALA A 72 -5.00 -11.16 -19.95
C ALA A 72 -5.88 -11.40 -21.19
N GLY A 73 -6.17 -10.32 -21.93
CA GLY A 73 -7.07 -10.35 -23.08
C GLY A 73 -8.55 -10.13 -22.75
N SER A 74 -8.89 -9.89 -21.49
CA SER A 74 -10.26 -9.48 -21.11
C SER A 74 -10.60 -8.12 -21.71
N SER A 75 -11.86 -7.97 -22.13
CA SER A 75 -12.35 -6.69 -22.62
C SER A 75 -12.57 -5.69 -21.48
N LYS A 76 -12.60 -4.41 -21.83
CA LYS A 76 -12.91 -3.32 -20.88
C LYS A 76 -14.27 -3.52 -20.20
N GLU A 77 -15.26 -4.02 -20.96
CA GLU A 77 -16.62 -4.26 -20.47
C GLU A 77 -16.63 -5.38 -19.42
N TYR A 78 -15.85 -6.44 -19.63
CA TYR A 78 -15.70 -7.52 -18.66
C TYR A 78 -15.07 -7.02 -17.37
N THR A 79 -13.99 -6.24 -17.49
CA THR A 79 -13.30 -5.64 -16.33
C THR A 79 -14.25 -4.68 -15.59
N ALA A 80 -15.02 -3.87 -16.30
CA ALA A 80 -16.01 -2.95 -15.73
C ALA A 80 -17.13 -3.71 -14.99
N GLU A 81 -17.56 -4.88 -15.51
CA GLU A 81 -18.56 -5.72 -14.83
C GLU A 81 -18.02 -6.28 -13.52
N LYS A 82 -16.76 -6.76 -13.51
CA LYS A 82 -16.12 -7.24 -12.28
C LYS A 82 -15.92 -6.13 -11.26
N MET A 83 -15.56 -4.94 -11.73
CA MET A 83 -15.46 -3.74 -10.89
C MET A 83 -16.81 -3.39 -10.25
N ARG A 84 -17.91 -3.45 -11.00
CA ARG A 84 -19.26 -3.20 -10.50
C ARG A 84 -19.70 -4.20 -9.44
N GLN A 85 -19.37 -5.49 -9.64
CA GLN A 85 -19.63 -6.54 -8.65
C GLN A 85 -18.89 -6.25 -7.34
N ALA A 86 -17.61 -5.91 -7.44
CA ALA A 86 -16.79 -5.50 -6.30
C ALA A 86 -17.37 -4.26 -5.61
N GLU A 87 -17.74 -3.23 -6.36
CA GLU A 87 -18.33 -2.00 -5.83
C GLU A 87 -19.63 -2.26 -5.06
N THR A 88 -20.48 -3.16 -5.56
CA THR A 88 -21.74 -3.54 -4.88
C THR A 88 -21.45 -4.17 -3.52
N ILE A 89 -20.44 -5.03 -3.43
CA ILE A 89 -20.03 -5.66 -2.18
C ILE A 89 -19.46 -4.60 -1.21
N ILE A 90 -18.60 -3.72 -1.71
CA ILE A 90 -17.93 -2.72 -0.87
C ILE A 90 -18.92 -1.68 -0.34
N ARG A 91 -19.89 -1.26 -1.15
CA ARG A 91 -20.93 -0.32 -0.73
C ARG A 91 -21.93 -0.90 0.28
N ALA A 92 -21.95 -2.20 0.46
CA ALA A 92 -22.76 -2.84 1.49
C ALA A 92 -22.21 -2.64 2.92
N PHE A 93 -20.95 -2.23 3.04
CA PHE A 93 -20.34 -1.93 4.35
C PHE A 93 -20.76 -0.54 4.84
N PRO A 94 -21.30 -0.40 6.05
CA PRO A 94 -21.79 0.87 6.58
C PRO A 94 -20.66 1.91 6.82
N VAL A 95 -19.42 1.45 6.95
CA VAL A 95 -18.24 2.32 7.13
C VAL A 95 -17.75 2.94 5.82
N VAL A 96 -18.31 2.55 4.66
CA VAL A 96 -17.95 3.09 3.35
C VAL A 96 -18.86 4.27 3.01
N GLU A 97 -18.27 5.43 2.81
CA GLU A 97 -18.99 6.63 2.43
C GLU A 97 -19.13 6.75 0.91
N THR A 98 -17.99 6.68 0.19
CA THR A 98 -17.98 6.80 -1.27
C THR A 98 -16.99 5.84 -1.91
N THR A 99 -17.27 5.52 -3.19
CA THR A 99 -16.39 4.73 -4.04
C THR A 99 -16.18 5.47 -5.37
N TYR A 100 -14.95 5.52 -5.84
CA TYR A 100 -14.60 6.06 -7.15
C TYR A 100 -13.85 5.00 -7.95
N SER A 101 -14.46 4.53 -9.05
CA SER A 101 -13.93 3.43 -9.86
C SER A 101 -13.50 3.91 -11.23
N THR A 102 -12.34 3.44 -11.69
CA THR A 102 -11.78 3.72 -13.01
C THR A 102 -11.36 2.40 -13.67
N VAL A 103 -11.80 2.16 -14.91
CA VAL A 103 -11.46 0.95 -15.69
C VAL A 103 -10.73 1.37 -16.96
N ALA A 104 -9.64 0.69 -17.28
CA ALA A 104 -8.81 0.93 -18.48
C ALA A 104 -8.36 2.40 -18.65
N GLY A 105 -8.27 3.13 -17.57
CA GLY A 105 -7.86 4.53 -17.55
C GLY A 105 -7.37 4.89 -16.16
N GLY A 106 -6.35 5.68 -16.06
CA GLY A 106 -5.74 6.11 -14.82
C GLY A 106 -4.23 6.07 -14.93
N LEU A 107 -3.53 6.74 -14.03
CA LEU A 107 -2.08 6.87 -14.04
C LEU A 107 -1.31 5.54 -13.92
N GLN A 108 -2.00 4.44 -13.57
CA GLN A 108 -1.42 3.11 -13.36
C GLN A 108 -2.09 2.00 -14.19
N ALA A 109 -3.06 2.31 -15.05
CA ALA A 109 -3.74 1.30 -15.86
C ALA A 109 -2.86 0.92 -17.06
N SER A 110 -2.29 -0.27 -17.02
CA SER A 110 -1.43 -0.81 -18.09
C SER A 110 -2.20 -1.58 -19.17
N GLY A 111 -3.55 -1.58 -19.16
CA GLY A 111 -4.34 -2.34 -20.15
C GLY A 111 -5.85 -2.25 -19.94
N GLN A 112 -6.59 -2.92 -20.81
CA GLN A 112 -8.07 -3.01 -20.73
C GLN A 112 -8.54 -3.95 -19.62
N ASN A 113 -7.65 -4.83 -19.15
CA ASN A 113 -7.89 -5.84 -18.12
C ASN A 113 -7.62 -5.34 -16.69
N THR A 114 -7.30 -4.07 -16.52
CA THR A 114 -7.00 -3.49 -15.19
C THR A 114 -7.94 -2.36 -14.83
N GLY A 115 -8.18 -2.18 -13.54
CA GLY A 115 -8.97 -1.10 -13.00
C GLY A 115 -8.54 -0.74 -11.58
N SER A 116 -8.97 0.40 -11.12
CA SER A 116 -8.70 0.90 -9.77
C SER A 116 -9.97 1.48 -9.15
N MET A 117 -10.22 1.17 -7.90
CA MET A 117 -11.30 1.73 -7.10
C MET A 117 -10.70 2.39 -5.85
N THR A 118 -10.92 3.66 -5.69
CA THR A 118 -10.64 4.36 -4.44
C THR A 118 -11.89 4.30 -3.57
N VAL A 119 -11.72 3.80 -2.35
CA VAL A 119 -12.78 3.70 -1.34
C VAL A 119 -12.50 4.73 -0.27
N THR A 120 -13.48 5.57 0.01
CA THR A 120 -13.43 6.55 1.10
C THR A 120 -14.36 6.07 2.21
N LEU A 121 -13.82 5.99 3.41
CA LEU A 121 -14.57 5.64 4.61
C LEU A 121 -15.19 6.90 5.22
N VAL A 122 -16.23 6.71 6.03
CA VAL A 122 -16.83 7.77 6.84
C VAL A 122 -15.76 8.43 7.73
N ASP A 123 -16.05 9.63 8.21
CA ASP A 123 -15.11 10.39 9.03
C ASP A 123 -14.62 9.58 10.25
N LYS A 124 -13.39 9.88 10.67
CA LYS A 124 -12.73 9.16 11.77
C LYS A 124 -13.53 9.19 13.07
N GLU A 125 -14.33 10.22 13.27
CA GLU A 125 -15.19 10.38 14.46
C GLU A 125 -16.40 9.44 14.44
N ASP A 126 -16.81 8.97 13.24
CA ASP A 126 -17.98 8.13 13.02
C ASP A 126 -17.62 6.65 12.77
N ARG A 127 -16.35 6.25 12.97
CA ARG A 127 -15.89 4.86 12.79
C ARG A 127 -14.92 4.43 13.87
N ASP A 128 -15.03 3.18 14.27
CA ASP A 128 -14.14 2.56 15.27
C ASP A 128 -12.94 1.82 14.63
N VAL A 129 -12.90 1.71 13.29
CA VAL A 129 -11.87 0.95 12.56
C VAL A 129 -11.05 1.86 11.66
N THR A 130 -9.75 1.61 11.60
CA THR A 130 -8.86 2.28 10.63
C THR A 130 -8.95 1.61 9.25
N PRO A 131 -8.58 2.31 8.14
CA PRO A 131 -8.52 1.70 6.81
C PRO A 131 -7.68 0.42 6.79
N VAL A 132 -6.55 0.41 7.50
CA VAL A 132 -5.63 -0.74 7.56
C VAL A 132 -6.26 -1.94 8.24
N GLU A 133 -7.00 -1.74 9.32
CA GLU A 133 -7.72 -2.80 10.04
C GLU A 133 -8.93 -3.33 9.27
N PHE A 134 -9.53 -2.49 8.41
CA PHE A 134 -10.68 -2.86 7.59
C PHE A 134 -10.29 -3.65 6.32
N MET A 135 -9.09 -3.41 5.75
CA MET A 135 -8.64 -4.06 4.52
C MET A 135 -8.72 -5.60 4.52
N PRO A 136 -8.39 -6.35 5.60
CA PRO A 136 -8.54 -7.81 5.62
C PRO A 136 -9.98 -8.30 5.45
N GLU A 137 -10.96 -7.55 5.94
CA GLU A 137 -12.38 -7.86 5.78
C GLU A 137 -12.81 -7.63 4.33
N VAL A 138 -12.40 -6.52 3.75
CA VAL A 138 -12.60 -6.20 2.33
C VAL A 138 -12.03 -7.28 1.42
N ARG A 139 -10.79 -7.75 1.66
CA ARG A 139 -10.17 -8.84 0.88
C ARG A 139 -11.03 -10.10 0.90
N ARG A 140 -11.44 -10.54 2.09
CA ARG A 140 -12.30 -11.73 2.24
C ARG A 140 -13.64 -11.60 1.51
N ALA A 141 -14.23 -10.40 1.51
CA ALA A 141 -15.46 -10.14 0.78
C ALA A 141 -15.26 -10.17 -0.75
N LEU A 142 -14.13 -9.67 -1.23
CA LEU A 142 -13.80 -9.66 -2.65
C LEU A 142 -13.37 -11.01 -3.21
N ASP A 143 -12.89 -11.93 -2.36
CA ASP A 143 -12.60 -13.33 -2.74
C ASP A 143 -13.84 -14.06 -3.29
N ALA A 144 -15.05 -13.57 -2.97
CA ALA A 144 -16.30 -14.10 -3.49
C ALA A 144 -16.56 -13.75 -4.98
N VAL A 145 -15.77 -12.87 -5.61
CA VAL A 145 -15.91 -12.45 -7.02
C VAL A 145 -14.97 -13.25 -7.91
N PRO A 146 -15.43 -14.31 -8.58
CA PRO A 146 -14.55 -15.12 -9.42
C PRO A 146 -14.20 -14.40 -10.73
N GLY A 147 -13.02 -14.73 -11.29
CA GLY A 147 -12.59 -14.24 -12.61
C GLY A 147 -11.94 -12.85 -12.57
N ALA A 148 -11.58 -12.35 -11.41
CA ALA A 148 -10.75 -11.17 -11.22
C ALA A 148 -9.87 -11.36 -9.98
N THR A 149 -8.71 -10.74 -9.97
CA THR A 149 -7.82 -10.65 -8.82
C THR A 149 -7.93 -9.25 -8.23
N PHE A 150 -8.14 -9.17 -6.92
CA PHE A 150 -8.27 -7.91 -6.21
C PHE A 150 -7.09 -7.71 -5.28
N GLN A 151 -6.47 -6.54 -5.34
CA GLN A 151 -5.41 -6.13 -4.43
C GLN A 151 -5.87 -4.91 -3.65
N VAL A 152 -5.84 -5.00 -2.32
CA VAL A 152 -6.28 -3.91 -1.43
C VAL A 152 -5.04 -3.28 -0.78
N THR A 153 -4.80 -2.01 -1.05
CA THR A 153 -3.64 -1.27 -0.57
C THR A 153 -4.06 0.01 0.16
N ALA A 154 -3.36 0.33 1.24
CA ALA A 154 -3.55 1.61 1.92
C ALA A 154 -3.13 2.75 0.98
N ALA A 155 -3.88 3.86 1.03
CA ALA A 155 -3.44 5.06 0.34
C ALA A 155 -2.20 5.63 1.06
N SER A 156 -1.06 5.60 0.40
CA SER A 156 0.13 6.25 0.92
C SER A 156 0.07 7.75 0.65
N GLY A 157 0.29 8.57 1.69
CA GLY A 157 0.22 10.04 1.61
C GLY A 157 1.19 10.70 0.60
N LEU A 158 2.08 9.95 -0.01
CA LEU A 158 3.02 10.40 -1.04
C LEU A 158 2.65 9.96 -2.46
N GLY A 159 1.39 9.54 -2.69
CA GLY A 159 0.85 9.34 -4.04
C GLY A 159 1.31 8.10 -4.79
N GLY A 160 1.86 7.11 -4.10
CA GLY A 160 2.25 5.84 -4.71
C GLY A 160 1.72 4.65 -3.91
N SER A 161 0.94 3.78 -4.54
CA SER A 161 0.68 2.44 -4.02
C SER A 161 1.83 1.52 -4.44
N SER A 162 3.00 1.71 -3.84
CA SER A 162 4.12 0.80 -4.05
C SER A 162 4.06 -0.31 -3.01
N ALA A 163 4.31 -1.55 -3.44
CA ALA A 163 4.47 -2.66 -2.52
C ALA A 163 5.58 -2.33 -1.51
N PRO A 164 5.36 -2.53 -0.20
CA PRO A 164 6.37 -2.20 0.83
C PRO A 164 7.64 -3.05 0.69
N VAL A 165 7.55 -4.21 0.03
CA VAL A 165 8.69 -5.08 -0.28
C VAL A 165 8.74 -5.30 -1.79
N SER A 166 9.87 -4.99 -2.40
CA SER A 166 10.13 -5.23 -3.82
C SER A 166 11.43 -6.02 -3.98
N ILE A 167 11.36 -7.14 -4.68
CA ILE A 167 12.52 -8.00 -4.94
C ILE A 167 12.74 -8.02 -6.45
N THR A 168 13.92 -7.64 -6.90
CA THR A 168 14.27 -7.65 -8.32
C THR A 168 15.28 -8.74 -8.62
N LEU A 169 14.96 -9.62 -9.56
CA LEU A 169 15.85 -10.66 -10.06
C LEU A 169 16.50 -10.22 -11.36
N TYR A 170 17.81 -10.39 -11.46
CA TYR A 170 18.59 -10.09 -12.66
C TYR A 170 19.21 -11.38 -13.23
N GLY A 171 19.26 -11.50 -14.53
CA GLY A 171 19.91 -12.63 -15.20
C GLY A 171 19.80 -12.53 -16.71
N ASP A 172 20.66 -13.26 -17.42
CA ASP A 172 20.79 -13.21 -18.88
C ASP A 172 19.77 -14.10 -19.62
N SER A 173 19.11 -15.02 -18.91
CA SER A 173 18.16 -15.97 -19.50
C SER A 173 16.77 -15.81 -18.91
N PHE A 174 15.80 -15.43 -19.75
CA PHE A 174 14.40 -15.30 -19.37
C PHE A 174 13.80 -16.61 -18.80
N ILE A 175 14.17 -17.76 -19.40
CA ILE A 175 13.69 -19.09 -18.95
C ILE A 175 14.16 -19.39 -17.54
N VAL A 176 15.41 -19.05 -17.23
CA VAL A 176 15.98 -19.24 -15.87
C VAL A 176 15.35 -18.28 -14.88
N LEU A 177 15.19 -17.00 -15.26
CA LEU A 177 14.54 -15.98 -14.43
C LEU A 177 13.09 -16.38 -14.11
N LYS A 178 12.33 -16.86 -15.10
CA LYS A 178 10.95 -17.33 -14.88
C LYS A 178 10.92 -18.45 -13.85
N ARG A 179 11.75 -19.48 -14.01
CA ARG A 179 11.80 -20.62 -13.08
C ARG A 179 12.18 -20.21 -11.66
N LEU A 180 13.15 -19.30 -11.53
CA LEU A 180 13.57 -18.76 -10.23
C LEU A 180 12.49 -17.87 -9.63
N GLY A 181 11.81 -17.05 -10.42
CA GLY A 181 10.66 -16.24 -10.01
C GLY A 181 9.53 -17.11 -9.47
N ASP A 182 9.13 -18.15 -10.21
CA ASP A 182 8.10 -19.11 -9.77
C ASP A 182 8.49 -19.84 -8.49
N GLN A 183 9.78 -20.16 -8.32
CA GLN A 183 10.28 -20.76 -7.09
C GLN A 183 10.23 -19.76 -5.92
N LEU A 184 10.67 -18.55 -6.13
CA LEU A 184 10.65 -17.49 -5.12
C LEU A 184 9.20 -17.19 -4.67
N MET A 185 8.25 -17.09 -5.61
CA MET A 185 6.83 -16.89 -5.30
C MET A 185 6.29 -17.98 -4.36
N ARG A 186 6.64 -19.26 -4.61
CA ARG A 186 6.23 -20.37 -3.74
C ARG A 186 6.83 -20.30 -2.35
N GLU A 187 8.08 -19.87 -2.22
CA GLU A 187 8.72 -19.74 -0.92
C GLU A 187 8.21 -18.53 -0.13
N LEU A 188 8.00 -17.41 -0.81
CA LEU A 188 7.41 -16.21 -0.21
C LEU A 188 5.98 -16.46 0.30
N GLY A 189 5.18 -17.25 -0.42
CA GLY A 189 3.82 -17.62 0.00
C GLY A 189 3.74 -18.47 1.28
N LYS A 190 4.87 -18.99 1.77
CA LYS A 190 4.94 -19.72 3.05
C LYS A 190 5.23 -18.82 4.26
N ILE A 191 5.56 -17.55 4.01
CA ILE A 191 5.91 -16.59 5.05
C ILE A 191 4.64 -15.93 5.57
N ASP A 192 4.34 -16.12 6.84
CA ASP A 192 3.20 -15.48 7.48
C ASP A 192 3.34 -13.95 7.45
N GLY A 193 2.25 -13.27 7.08
CA GLY A 193 2.21 -11.81 6.98
C GLY A 193 2.55 -11.26 5.60
N LEU A 194 3.05 -12.05 4.64
CA LEU A 194 3.17 -11.66 3.24
C LEU A 194 1.86 -11.98 2.52
N ILE A 195 1.25 -10.91 1.99
CA ILE A 195 -0.01 -10.96 1.25
C ILE A 195 0.16 -10.25 -0.10
N ASP A 196 -0.72 -10.52 -1.05
CA ASP A 196 -0.75 -9.88 -2.38
C ASP A 196 0.59 -9.97 -3.12
N ILE A 197 1.24 -11.16 -3.09
CA ILE A 197 2.52 -11.40 -3.76
C ILE A 197 2.27 -11.44 -5.28
N LYS A 198 2.95 -10.57 -6.03
CA LYS A 198 2.86 -10.49 -7.49
C LYS A 198 4.22 -10.65 -8.17
N SER A 199 4.18 -11.22 -9.37
CA SER A 199 5.32 -11.27 -10.26
C SER A 199 5.05 -10.40 -11.49
N SER A 200 6.01 -9.59 -11.91
CA SER A 200 5.91 -8.86 -13.18
C SER A 200 5.89 -9.78 -14.41
N LEU A 201 6.17 -11.06 -14.24
CA LEU A 201 6.06 -12.06 -15.29
C LEU A 201 4.62 -12.56 -15.50
N ASP A 202 3.75 -12.39 -14.50
CA ASP A 202 2.33 -12.77 -14.59
C ASP A 202 1.55 -11.80 -15.46
N ASP A 203 2.04 -10.57 -15.63
CA ASP A 203 1.48 -9.52 -16.48
C ASP A 203 1.86 -9.70 -17.97
N ALA A 204 2.48 -10.84 -18.36
CA ALA A 204 2.88 -11.10 -19.72
C ALA A 204 1.67 -11.17 -20.65
N GLN A 205 1.38 -10.07 -21.33
CA GLN A 205 0.33 -10.00 -22.34
C GLN A 205 0.81 -10.65 -23.64
N ALA A 206 -0.10 -11.36 -24.31
CA ALA A 206 0.18 -11.85 -25.66
C ALA A 206 0.37 -10.66 -26.60
N VAL A 207 1.58 -10.50 -27.11
CA VAL A 207 1.93 -9.43 -28.06
C VAL A 207 1.86 -9.98 -29.47
N VAL A 208 1.06 -9.36 -30.33
CA VAL A 208 1.06 -9.63 -31.74
C VAL A 208 2.15 -8.78 -32.40
N GLY A 209 3.28 -9.43 -32.75
CA GLY A 209 4.37 -8.77 -33.49
C GLY A 209 4.02 -8.69 -34.97
N ILE A 210 3.88 -7.49 -35.51
CA ILE A 210 3.69 -7.27 -36.94
C ILE A 210 5.06 -7.03 -37.57
N ASN A 211 5.52 -7.99 -38.41
CA ASN A 211 6.79 -7.87 -39.08
C ASN A 211 6.53 -7.40 -40.53
N ILE A 212 6.92 -6.17 -40.85
CA ILE A 212 6.72 -5.57 -42.14
C ILE A 212 7.93 -5.93 -43.02
N ASN A 213 7.67 -6.54 -44.19
CA ASN A 213 8.69 -6.75 -45.21
C ASN A 213 8.99 -5.39 -45.89
N ARG A 214 10.13 -4.80 -45.54
CA ARG A 214 10.51 -3.46 -45.97
C ARG A 214 10.79 -3.39 -47.47
N ASP A 215 11.43 -4.41 -48.02
CA ASP A 215 11.79 -4.46 -49.44
C ASP A 215 10.55 -4.56 -50.33
N LEU A 216 9.55 -5.32 -49.90
CA LEU A 216 8.28 -5.43 -50.61
C LEU A 216 7.47 -4.13 -50.48
N ALA A 217 7.43 -3.50 -49.30
CA ALA A 217 6.74 -2.23 -49.11
C ALA A 217 7.33 -1.14 -50.02
N ASP A 218 8.64 -1.07 -50.09
CA ASP A 218 9.38 -0.12 -50.97
C ASP A 218 9.09 -0.37 -52.45
N SER A 219 9.09 -1.62 -52.86
CA SER A 219 8.75 -2.01 -54.27
C SER A 219 7.32 -1.67 -54.69
N LEU A 220 6.39 -1.62 -53.70
CA LEU A 220 4.99 -1.23 -53.89
C LEU A 220 4.73 0.26 -53.68
N GLY A 221 5.75 1.05 -53.33
CA GLY A 221 5.65 2.50 -53.09
C GLY A 221 4.86 2.83 -51.81
N VAL A 222 4.74 1.89 -50.83
CA VAL A 222 4.03 2.07 -49.60
C VAL A 222 5.01 2.31 -48.46
N SER A 223 4.92 3.47 -47.80
CA SER A 223 5.80 3.78 -46.69
C SER A 223 5.38 3.01 -45.42
N ILE A 224 6.38 2.66 -44.58
CA ILE A 224 6.16 2.04 -43.27
C ILE A 224 5.20 2.86 -42.41
N ALA A 225 5.30 4.19 -42.49
CA ALA A 225 4.44 5.12 -41.76
C ALA A 225 2.96 5.00 -42.19
N GLN A 226 2.70 4.82 -43.49
CA GLN A 226 1.33 4.60 -44.00
C GLN A 226 0.77 3.27 -43.51
N ILE A 227 1.57 2.19 -43.53
CA ILE A 227 1.16 0.88 -43.00
C ILE A 227 0.84 1.01 -41.51
N ALA A 228 1.71 1.65 -40.72
CA ALA A 228 1.52 1.83 -39.28
C ALA A 228 0.26 2.67 -38.96
N SER A 229 0.02 3.76 -39.69
CA SER A 229 -1.16 4.63 -39.49
C SER A 229 -2.47 3.94 -39.88
N THR A 230 -2.43 3.04 -40.85
CA THR A 230 -3.62 2.26 -41.25
C THR A 230 -3.92 1.12 -40.29
N MET A 231 -2.86 0.49 -39.73
CA MET A 231 -3.01 -0.63 -38.80
C MET A 231 -3.37 -0.18 -37.40
N ALA A 232 -2.89 1.01 -36.95
CA ALA A 232 -3.13 1.48 -35.60
C ALA A 232 -4.61 1.52 -35.19
N PRO A 233 -5.58 2.08 -35.99
CA PRO A 233 -6.99 2.07 -35.61
C PRO A 233 -7.62 0.68 -35.66
N LEU A 234 -7.07 -0.26 -36.48
CA LEU A 234 -7.58 -1.64 -36.53
C LEU A 234 -7.19 -2.48 -35.33
N ILE A 235 -6.10 -2.10 -34.64
CA ILE A 235 -5.57 -2.81 -33.45
C ILE A 235 -6.05 -2.18 -32.18
N SER A 236 -6.14 -0.84 -32.13
CA SER A 236 -6.54 -0.11 -30.93
C SER A 236 -8.06 0.03 -30.74
N GLY A 237 -8.86 -0.24 -31.75
CA GLY A 237 -10.33 -0.14 -31.69
C GLY A 237 -10.82 1.28 -31.85
#